data_bc3343790dedabeb45ed04a6d324f82a
#
_entry.id   bc3343790dedabeb45ed04a6d324f82a
#
_cell.length_a   1.000
_cell.length_b   1.000
_cell.length_c   1.000
_cell.angle_alpha   90.00
_cell.angle_beta   90.00
_cell.angle_gamma   90.00
#
_symmetry.space_group_name_H-M   'P 1'
#
loop_
_entity.id
_entity.type
_entity.pdbx_description
1 polymer ?
#
loop_
_entity_poly.entity_id
_entity_poly.type
_entity_poly.pdbx_seq_one_letter_code
_entity_poly.pdbx_strand_id
1 'polypeptide(L)'
;MTAEVALLNRAAVALAADSATTVTYWEGGQRRVRFFKGANKIFNISDQHPVGMMIYDAGSLEGMPWEVISKAYRTARGHVPRSKLGEYADDLFDFIQSEGHIFPREYQENQLISRVVDSFMRVSYVIRVTDEDKKTVKEEDRPEKDTRKI
;
A
#
# COMPACT_ATOMS: atom_id res chain seq x y z
N MET A 1 -1.76 2.25 9.50
CA MET A 1 -2.11 0.94 10.10
C MET A 1 -3.53 0.64 9.66
N THR A 2 -3.81 -0.53 9.12
CA THR A 2 -5.15 -0.94 8.66
C THR A 2 -5.66 -2.02 9.59
N ALA A 3 -6.91 -1.90 10.04
CA ALA A 3 -7.59 -2.93 10.81
C ALA A 3 -8.72 -3.52 9.96
N GLU A 4 -8.70 -4.83 9.77
CA GLU A 4 -9.66 -5.56 8.94
C GLU A 4 -10.10 -6.83 9.65
N VAL A 5 -11.38 -7.15 9.53
CA VAL A 5 -12.00 -8.35 10.12
C VAL A 5 -12.94 -9.00 9.10
N ALA A 6 -12.81 -10.29 8.92
CA ALA A 6 -13.75 -11.12 8.19
C ALA A 6 -14.31 -12.19 9.13
N LEU A 7 -15.63 -12.26 9.25
CA LEU A 7 -16.35 -13.28 9.99
C LEU A 7 -17.16 -14.14 9.00
N LEU A 8 -16.91 -15.43 9.01
CA LEU A 8 -17.51 -16.37 8.08
C LEU A 8 -18.21 -17.51 8.83
N ASN A 9 -19.40 -17.85 8.39
CA ASN A 9 -20.08 -19.08 8.77
C ASN A 9 -20.84 -19.69 7.59
N ARG A 10 -21.61 -20.77 7.80
CA ARG A 10 -22.38 -21.42 6.71
C ARG A 10 -23.48 -20.53 6.11
N ALA A 11 -23.96 -19.53 6.83
CA ALA A 11 -25.11 -18.73 6.45
C ALA A 11 -24.72 -17.33 5.92
N ALA A 12 -23.59 -16.78 6.39
CA ALA A 12 -23.24 -15.41 6.06
C ALA A 12 -21.72 -15.15 6.16
N VAL A 13 -21.30 -14.08 5.48
CA VAL A 13 -19.99 -13.45 5.59
C VAL A 13 -20.20 -12.00 6.00
N ALA A 14 -19.49 -11.54 7.01
CA ALA A 14 -19.43 -10.14 7.40
C ALA A 14 -18.00 -9.63 7.26
N LEU A 15 -17.83 -8.50 6.59
CA LEU A 15 -16.55 -7.85 6.38
C LEU A 15 -16.58 -6.48 7.06
N ALA A 16 -15.53 -6.14 7.79
CA ALA A 16 -15.36 -4.83 8.40
C ALA A 16 -13.91 -4.36 8.22
N ALA A 17 -13.75 -3.08 7.92
CA ALA A 17 -12.45 -2.44 7.79
C ALA A 17 -12.51 -1.02 8.36
N ASP A 18 -11.38 -0.52 8.87
CA ASP A 18 -11.26 0.89 9.22
C ASP A 18 -11.26 1.76 7.96
N SER A 19 -11.67 3.03 8.07
CA SER A 19 -11.69 3.97 6.96
C SER A 19 -10.48 4.93 6.94
N ALA A 20 -9.49 4.69 7.80
CA ALA A 20 -8.33 5.55 7.90
C ALA A 20 -7.31 5.26 6.78
N THR A 21 -6.84 6.30 6.13
CA THR A 21 -5.75 6.26 5.16
C THR A 21 -4.62 7.17 5.62
N THR A 22 -3.41 6.64 5.63
CA THR A 22 -2.20 7.38 5.97
C THR A 22 -1.44 7.70 4.68
N VAL A 23 -1.24 8.98 4.39
CA VAL A 23 -0.40 9.43 3.29
C VAL A 23 0.89 9.98 3.87
N THR A 24 2.01 9.40 3.46
CA THR A 24 3.35 9.89 3.79
C THR A 24 3.94 10.58 2.57
N TYR A 25 4.45 11.80 2.75
CA TYR A 25 5.11 12.56 1.71
C TYR A 25 6.30 13.33 2.29
N TRP A 26 7.20 13.78 1.43
CA TRP A 26 8.36 14.57 1.81
C TRP A 26 8.13 16.03 1.46
N GLU A 27 8.35 16.92 2.41
CA GLU A 27 8.23 18.35 2.23
C GLU A 27 9.41 19.04 2.91
N GLY A 28 10.21 19.78 2.13
CA GLY A 28 11.40 20.46 2.65
C GLY A 28 12.43 19.53 3.29
N GLY A 29 12.59 18.30 2.79
CA GLY A 29 13.50 17.30 3.35
C GLY A 29 12.99 16.60 4.61
N GLN A 30 11.78 16.93 5.08
CA GLN A 30 11.15 16.30 6.24
C GLN A 30 10.02 15.36 5.84
N ARG A 31 9.94 14.22 6.52
CA ARG A 31 8.84 13.28 6.36
C ARG A 31 7.58 13.87 7.01
N ARG A 32 6.53 14.05 6.21
CA ARG A 32 5.20 14.49 6.65
C ARG A 32 4.22 13.33 6.56
N VAL A 33 3.31 13.27 7.50
CA VAL A 33 2.26 12.24 7.57
C VAL A 33 0.92 12.95 7.70
N ARG A 34 -0.01 12.61 6.82
CA ARG A 34 -1.42 13.05 6.91
C ARG A 34 -2.33 11.86 7.02
N PHE A 35 -3.36 12.02 7.84
CA PHE A 35 -4.41 11.02 8.02
C PHE A 35 -5.68 11.54 7.36
N PHE A 36 -6.28 10.70 6.54
CA PHE A 36 -7.58 10.95 5.92
C PHE A 36 -8.57 9.91 6.42
N LYS A 37 -9.82 10.32 6.63
CA LYS A 37 -10.95 9.45 6.96
C LYS A 37 -11.84 9.31 5.74
N GLY A 38 -12.55 8.16 5.62
CA GLY A 38 -13.53 7.95 4.56
C GLY A 38 -13.00 7.19 3.34
N ALA A 39 -11.84 6.52 3.45
CA ALA A 39 -11.42 5.61 2.40
C ALA A 39 -12.27 4.33 2.41
N ASN A 40 -12.78 3.96 1.24
CA ASN A 40 -13.42 2.66 1.05
C ASN A 40 -12.35 1.57 0.96
N LYS A 41 -12.51 0.53 1.76
CA LYS A 41 -11.62 -0.63 1.76
C LYS A 41 -12.35 -1.94 1.49
N ILE A 42 -13.66 -1.90 1.37
CA ILE A 42 -14.52 -3.04 1.08
C ILE A 42 -15.31 -2.74 -0.18
N PHE A 43 -15.25 -3.63 -1.15
CA PHE A 43 -15.87 -3.47 -2.45
C PHE A 43 -16.68 -4.71 -2.80
N ASN A 44 -17.85 -4.53 -3.39
CA ASN A 44 -18.58 -5.60 -4.07
C ASN A 44 -18.07 -5.74 -5.51
N ILE A 45 -17.65 -6.93 -5.90
CA ILE A 45 -17.06 -7.22 -7.21
C ILE A 45 -17.94 -8.08 -8.13
N SER A 46 -19.12 -8.50 -7.69
CA SER A 46 -20.06 -9.29 -8.51
C SER A 46 -21.49 -8.79 -8.33
N ASP A 47 -22.24 -8.80 -9.43
CA ASP A 47 -23.67 -8.49 -9.44
C ASP A 47 -24.55 -9.73 -9.27
N GLN A 48 -23.97 -10.93 -9.47
CA GLN A 48 -24.67 -12.22 -9.42
C GLN A 48 -24.57 -12.90 -8.06
N HIS A 49 -23.44 -12.75 -7.41
CA HIS A 49 -23.18 -13.36 -6.10
C HIS A 49 -22.69 -12.31 -5.10
N PRO A 50 -22.96 -12.49 -3.80
CA PRO A 50 -22.47 -11.57 -2.76
C PRO A 50 -20.96 -11.81 -2.50
N VAL A 51 -20.12 -11.34 -3.41
CA VAL A 51 -18.67 -11.47 -3.32
C VAL A 51 -18.06 -10.13 -2.93
N GLY A 52 -17.51 -10.06 -1.72
CA GLY A 52 -16.79 -8.90 -1.20
C GLY A 52 -15.28 -9.05 -1.34
N MET A 53 -14.62 -7.95 -1.72
CA MET A 53 -13.17 -7.80 -1.71
C MET A 53 -12.79 -6.80 -0.63
N MET A 54 -11.78 -7.11 0.17
CA MET A 54 -11.12 -6.16 1.07
C MET A 54 -9.72 -5.85 0.58
N ILE A 55 -9.26 -4.63 0.80
CA ILE A 55 -7.90 -4.20 0.46
C ILE A 55 -7.11 -3.90 1.73
N TYR A 56 -5.85 -4.32 1.73
CA TYR A 56 -4.90 -4.13 2.80
C TYR A 56 -3.71 -3.30 2.32
N ASP A 57 -3.16 -2.46 3.22
CA ASP A 57 -1.96 -1.65 3.04
C ASP A 57 -2.09 -0.54 1.99
N ALA A 58 -2.10 -0.86 0.70
CA ALA A 58 -2.13 0.13 -0.37
C ALA A 58 -3.57 0.43 -0.83
N GLY A 59 -3.99 1.70 -0.76
CA GLY A 59 -5.29 2.17 -1.28
C GLY A 59 -5.38 2.22 -2.80
N SER A 60 -4.27 1.99 -3.49
CA SER A 60 -4.18 2.03 -4.96
C SER A 60 -3.20 0.99 -5.49
N LEU A 61 -3.45 0.52 -6.70
CA LEU A 61 -2.54 -0.28 -7.49
C LEU A 61 -1.95 0.62 -8.58
N GLU A 62 -0.62 0.77 -8.58
CA GLU A 62 0.08 1.65 -9.54
C GLU A 62 -0.55 3.06 -9.64
N GLY A 63 -0.97 3.63 -8.49
CA GLY A 63 -1.63 4.94 -8.43
C GLY A 63 -3.12 4.96 -8.78
N MET A 64 -3.67 3.89 -9.38
CA MET A 64 -5.09 3.74 -9.64
C MET A 64 -5.81 3.28 -8.36
N PRO A 65 -6.79 4.04 -7.83
CA PRO A 65 -7.52 3.64 -6.64
C PRO A 65 -8.25 2.30 -6.82
N TRP A 66 -8.20 1.44 -5.81
CA TRP A 66 -8.92 0.16 -5.83
C TRP A 66 -10.42 0.31 -6.02
N GLU A 67 -11.00 1.43 -5.61
CA GLU A 67 -12.41 1.74 -5.87
C GLU A 67 -12.71 1.87 -7.36
N VAL A 68 -11.82 2.46 -8.14
CA VAL A 68 -11.96 2.60 -9.59
C VAL A 68 -11.79 1.24 -10.25
N ILE A 69 -10.76 0.48 -9.88
CA ILE A 69 -10.48 -0.87 -10.40
C ILE A 69 -11.67 -1.79 -10.13
N SER A 70 -12.17 -1.84 -8.89
CA SER A 70 -13.29 -2.72 -8.51
C SER A 70 -14.60 -2.36 -9.24
N LYS A 71 -14.88 -1.07 -9.42
CA LYS A 71 -16.05 -0.62 -10.19
C LYS A 71 -15.93 -0.95 -11.67
N ALA A 72 -14.76 -0.72 -12.27
CA ALA A 72 -14.49 -1.08 -13.66
C ALA A 72 -14.61 -2.59 -13.90
N TYR A 73 -14.00 -3.40 -13.04
CA TYR A 73 -14.14 -4.86 -13.08
C TYR A 73 -15.60 -5.30 -12.97
N ARG A 74 -16.34 -4.80 -11.97
CA ARG A 74 -17.75 -5.14 -11.79
C ARG A 74 -18.60 -4.76 -13.01
N THR A 75 -18.36 -3.60 -13.61
CA THR A 75 -19.06 -3.18 -14.81
C THR A 75 -18.74 -4.10 -16.00
N ALA A 76 -17.51 -4.50 -16.18
CA ALA A 76 -17.08 -5.33 -17.30
C ALA A 76 -17.41 -6.81 -17.12
N ARG A 77 -17.23 -7.37 -15.94
CA ARG A 77 -17.25 -8.82 -15.67
C ARG A 77 -18.14 -9.25 -14.50
N GLY A 78 -18.68 -8.31 -13.69
CA GLY A 78 -19.48 -8.60 -12.51
C GLY A 78 -20.78 -9.37 -12.77
N HIS A 79 -21.25 -9.39 -14.02
CA HIS A 79 -22.43 -10.12 -14.46
C HIS A 79 -22.15 -11.61 -14.77
N VAL A 80 -20.87 -12.04 -14.78
CA VAL A 80 -20.50 -13.43 -15.04
C VAL A 80 -20.36 -14.19 -13.72
N PRO A 81 -21.24 -15.18 -13.43
CA PRO A 81 -21.13 -15.96 -12.21
C PRO A 81 -19.92 -16.90 -12.25
N ARG A 82 -19.26 -17.07 -11.10
CA ARG A 82 -18.17 -18.04 -10.91
C ARG A 82 -18.59 -19.06 -9.88
N SER A 83 -18.12 -20.30 -10.01
CA SER A 83 -18.48 -21.39 -9.12
C SER A 83 -17.71 -21.36 -7.80
N LYS A 84 -16.51 -20.78 -7.81
CA LYS A 84 -15.60 -20.73 -6.65
C LYS A 84 -15.08 -19.32 -6.42
N LEU A 85 -14.79 -19.01 -5.19
CA LEU A 85 -14.22 -17.70 -4.81
C LEU A 85 -12.87 -17.44 -5.47
N GLY A 86 -12.02 -18.46 -5.62
CA GLY A 86 -10.73 -18.34 -6.32
C GLY A 86 -10.87 -17.90 -7.78
N GLU A 87 -11.90 -18.36 -8.48
CA GLU A 87 -12.16 -17.98 -9.86
C GLU A 87 -12.50 -16.48 -10.01
N TYR A 88 -13.09 -15.85 -8.99
CA TYR A 88 -13.27 -14.40 -8.98
C TYR A 88 -11.94 -13.65 -8.82
N ALA A 89 -11.03 -14.18 -8.01
CA ALA A 89 -9.71 -13.60 -7.85
C ALA A 89 -8.87 -13.72 -9.13
N ASP A 90 -8.85 -14.90 -9.74
CA ASP A 90 -8.13 -15.14 -10.99
C ASP A 90 -8.66 -14.25 -12.12
N ASP A 91 -9.99 -14.14 -12.24
CA ASP A 91 -10.64 -13.28 -13.24
C ASP A 91 -10.38 -11.78 -13.00
N LEU A 92 -10.31 -11.34 -11.76
CA LEU A 92 -9.93 -9.97 -11.43
C LEU A 92 -8.46 -9.68 -11.83
N PHE A 93 -7.54 -10.62 -11.58
CA PHE A 93 -6.14 -10.44 -12.00
C PHE A 93 -6.00 -10.46 -13.53
N ASP A 94 -6.71 -11.34 -14.22
CA ASP A 94 -6.76 -11.36 -15.69
C ASP A 94 -7.32 -10.04 -16.24
N PHE A 95 -8.37 -9.50 -15.63
CA PHE A 95 -8.91 -8.20 -15.98
C PHE A 95 -7.86 -7.10 -15.82
N ILE A 96 -7.19 -7.02 -14.68
CA ILE A 96 -6.15 -6.01 -14.42
C ILE A 96 -5.03 -6.10 -15.46
N GLN A 97 -4.61 -7.31 -15.85
CA GLN A 97 -3.55 -7.53 -16.83
C GLN A 97 -3.98 -7.18 -18.26
N SER A 98 -5.25 -7.41 -18.60
CA SER A 98 -5.78 -7.21 -19.95
C SER A 98 -6.21 -5.79 -20.26
N GLU A 99 -6.51 -4.97 -19.21
CA GLU A 99 -7.08 -3.64 -19.38
C GLU A 99 -6.01 -2.53 -19.51
N GLY A 100 -5.32 -2.53 -20.65
CA GLY A 100 -4.26 -1.57 -20.96
C GLY A 100 -4.70 -0.09 -20.97
N HIS A 101 -6.00 0.20 -21.04
CA HIS A 101 -6.51 1.57 -20.92
C HIS A 101 -6.58 2.06 -19.47
N ILE A 102 -6.74 1.15 -18.49
CA ILE A 102 -6.69 1.48 -17.05
C ILE A 102 -5.23 1.58 -16.60
N PHE A 103 -4.37 0.70 -17.15
CA PHE A 103 -2.96 0.64 -16.84
C PHE A 103 -2.11 0.79 -18.11
N PRO A 104 -2.00 2.01 -18.70
CA PRO A 104 -1.16 2.25 -19.86
C PRO A 104 0.30 1.86 -19.58
N ARG A 105 0.97 1.24 -20.55
CA ARG A 105 2.35 0.76 -20.38
C ARG A 105 3.32 1.86 -19.95
N GLU A 106 3.22 3.04 -20.55
CA GLU A 106 4.04 4.21 -20.17
C GLU A 106 3.86 4.56 -18.70
N TYR A 107 2.63 4.47 -18.19
CA TYR A 107 2.33 4.73 -16.79
C TYR A 107 2.95 3.68 -15.87
N GLN A 108 2.87 2.40 -16.24
CA GLN A 108 3.49 1.30 -15.48
C GLN A 108 5.01 1.46 -15.41
N GLU A 109 5.65 1.82 -16.53
CA GLU A 109 7.09 2.07 -16.60
C GLU A 109 7.51 3.23 -15.68
N ASN A 110 6.77 4.33 -15.70
CA ASN A 110 7.01 5.48 -14.82
C ASN A 110 6.83 5.14 -13.35
N GLN A 111 5.82 4.35 -13.00
CA GLN A 111 5.59 3.88 -11.62
C GLN A 111 6.70 2.93 -11.17
N LEU A 112 7.18 2.04 -12.03
CA LEU A 112 8.30 1.17 -11.72
C LEU A 112 9.56 1.98 -11.41
N ILE A 113 9.89 2.96 -12.26
CA ILE A 113 11.03 3.85 -12.03
C ILE A 113 10.89 4.59 -10.68
N SER A 114 9.72 5.15 -10.41
CA SER A 114 9.44 5.84 -9.14
C SER A 114 9.66 4.92 -7.93
N ARG A 115 9.15 3.68 -7.98
CA ARG A 115 9.34 2.70 -6.89
C ARG A 115 10.79 2.29 -6.69
N VAL A 116 11.53 2.13 -7.78
CA VAL A 116 12.97 1.86 -7.72
C VAL A 116 13.70 3.02 -7.05
N VAL A 117 13.44 4.26 -7.48
CA VAL A 117 14.04 5.47 -6.90
C VAL A 117 13.69 5.59 -5.41
N ASP A 118 12.42 5.41 -5.04
CA ASP A 118 11.99 5.45 -3.63
C ASP A 118 12.68 4.39 -2.78
N SER A 119 12.90 3.20 -3.32
CA SER A 119 13.62 2.12 -2.63
C SER A 119 15.08 2.50 -2.40
N PHE A 120 15.75 3.06 -3.39
CA PHE A 120 17.12 3.57 -3.23
C PHE A 120 17.20 4.71 -2.21
N MET A 121 16.25 5.64 -2.23
CA MET A 121 16.20 6.74 -1.26
C MET A 121 16.00 6.23 0.17
N ARG A 122 15.15 5.22 0.38
CA ARG A 122 14.96 4.59 1.69
C ARG A 122 16.23 3.92 2.20
N VAL A 123 16.90 3.14 1.35
CA VAL A 123 18.17 2.48 1.70
C VAL A 123 19.25 3.53 2.03
N SER A 124 19.39 4.56 1.22
CA SER A 124 20.33 5.65 1.45
C SER A 124 20.06 6.39 2.77
N TYR A 125 18.79 6.59 3.12
CA TYR A 125 18.40 7.19 4.39
C TYR A 125 18.81 6.31 5.59
N VAL A 126 18.51 5.01 5.52
CA VAL A 126 18.88 4.06 6.59
C VAL A 126 20.40 4.02 6.79
N ILE A 127 21.17 4.02 5.70
CA ILE A 127 22.65 4.03 5.78
C ILE A 127 23.14 5.31 6.47
N ARG A 128 22.60 6.49 6.10
CA ARG A 128 23.01 7.77 6.71
C ARG A 128 22.70 7.82 8.20
N VAL A 129 21.50 7.43 8.61
CA VAL A 129 21.09 7.40 10.02
C VAL A 129 22.00 6.46 10.81
N THR A 130 22.30 5.28 10.29
CA THR A 130 23.20 4.31 10.95
C THR A 130 24.62 4.84 11.08
N ASP A 131 25.12 5.61 10.12
CA ASP A 131 26.46 6.21 10.17
C ASP A 131 26.53 7.41 11.14
N GLU A 132 25.46 8.18 11.26
CA GLU A 132 25.35 9.26 12.25
C GLU A 132 25.31 8.70 13.67
N ASP A 133 24.51 7.65 13.92
CA ASP A 133 24.46 6.97 15.22
C ASP A 133 25.84 6.40 15.61
N LYS A 134 26.58 5.79 14.67
CA LYS A 134 27.95 5.30 14.91
C LYS A 134 28.95 6.41 15.21
N LYS A 135 28.77 7.61 14.66
CA LYS A 135 29.64 8.75 14.97
C LYS A 135 29.38 9.28 16.37
N THR A 136 28.10 9.37 16.76
CA THR A 136 27.69 9.84 18.10
C THR A 136 28.23 8.91 19.19
N VAL A 137 28.10 7.59 19.02
CA VAL A 137 28.64 6.60 19.96
C VAL A 137 30.18 6.68 20.06
N LYS A 138 30.88 6.95 18.97
CA LYS A 138 32.34 7.11 18.98
C LYS A 138 32.82 8.43 19.65
N GLU A 139 31.98 9.45 19.67
CA GLU A 139 32.26 10.70 20.37
C GLU A 139 32.03 10.60 21.87
N GLU A 140 31.01 9.88 22.32
CA GLU A 140 30.75 9.61 23.73
C GLU A 140 31.79 8.70 24.39
N ASP A 141 32.41 7.79 23.64
CA ASP A 141 33.48 6.90 24.11
C ASP A 141 34.89 7.54 24.12
N ARG A 142 35.04 8.81 23.81
CA ARG A 142 36.32 9.50 23.94
C ARG A 142 36.64 9.75 25.39
N PRO A 143 37.74 9.18 25.96
CA PRO A 143 38.13 9.48 27.33
C PRO A 143 38.43 10.97 27.45
N GLU A 144 37.81 11.60 28.45
CA GLU A 144 38.11 13.00 28.84
C GLU A 144 39.60 13.20 28.96
N LYS A 145 40.17 14.08 28.17
CA LYS A 145 41.58 14.44 28.32
C LYS A 145 41.75 15.09 29.67
N ASP A 146 42.37 14.36 30.59
CA ASP A 146 42.77 14.84 31.89
C ASP A 146 43.74 16.06 31.74
N THR A 147 43.19 17.23 31.77
CA THR A 147 43.95 18.52 31.76
C THR A 147 44.32 18.94 33.14
N ARG A 148 44.78 18.05 33.99
CA ARG A 148 45.50 18.45 35.17
C ARG A 148 46.97 18.68 34.79
N LYS A 149 47.27 19.92 34.40
CA LYS A 149 48.64 20.41 34.42
C LYS A 149 48.97 20.88 35.81
N ILE A 150 50.09 20.36 36.30
CA ILE A 150 50.92 20.74 37.44
C ILE A 150 51.25 22.25 37.39
#